data_9eaaa5eb56af13b059203fc7283785ad
#
_entry.id   9eaaa5eb56af13b059203fc7283785ad
#
_cell.length_a   1.000
_cell.length_b   1.000
_cell.length_c   1.000
_cell.angle_alpha   90.00
_cell.angle_beta   90.00
_cell.angle_gamma   90.00
#
_symmetry.space_group_name_H-M   'P 1'
#
loop_
_entity.id
_entity.type
_entity.pdbx_description
1 polymer ?
#
loop_
_entity_poly.entity_id
_entity_poly.type
_entity_poly.pdbx_seq_one_letter_code
_entity_poly.pdbx_strand_id
1 'polypeptide(L)'
;FLKKIKQIAIKNNLILIFDECTSGFRETFGGLHKKYKVYPDIAIFGKSLGNGYAINAILGTRKVMSCAEQTFLSSTFWSERSGPSAALKTLEIMEKTKSWKLITKKGNYIRKNWKRIAKKYNIKLKISGLPSLSTFNFVSKNNNAYKTLISQEMLKYGFLASNSLYLSTFHSKKLWIAIYSIWKRSLK
;
A
#
# COMPACT_ATOMS: atom_id res chain seq x y z
N PHE A 1 -13.96 -13.47 1.14
CA PHE A 1 -14.60 -12.18 1.41
C PHE A 1 -14.98 -11.46 0.12
N LEU A 2 -14.03 -11.00 -0.73
CA LEU A 2 -14.30 -10.19 -1.93
C LEU A 2 -15.29 -10.83 -2.90
N LYS A 3 -15.14 -12.14 -3.17
CA LYS A 3 -16.09 -12.88 -4.03
C LYS A 3 -17.53 -12.82 -3.47
N LYS A 4 -17.68 -12.98 -2.15
CA LYS A 4 -19.01 -12.91 -1.51
C LYS A 4 -19.60 -11.50 -1.60
N ILE A 5 -18.79 -10.45 -1.41
CA ILE A 5 -19.25 -9.05 -1.60
C ILE A 5 -19.69 -8.82 -3.04
N LYS A 6 -18.92 -9.28 -4.05
CA LYS A 6 -19.35 -9.15 -5.46
C LYS A 6 -20.67 -9.88 -5.74
N GLN A 7 -20.86 -11.08 -5.17
CA GLN A 7 -22.13 -11.80 -5.30
C GLN A 7 -23.32 -11.04 -4.70
N ILE A 8 -23.11 -10.44 -3.50
CA ILE A 8 -24.13 -9.62 -2.85
C ILE A 8 -24.46 -8.38 -3.70
N ALA A 9 -23.43 -7.70 -4.24
CA ALA A 9 -23.62 -6.54 -5.10
C ALA A 9 -24.45 -6.90 -6.35
N ILE A 10 -24.09 -7.99 -7.02
CA ILE A 10 -24.86 -8.48 -8.19
C ILE A 10 -26.31 -8.81 -7.81
N LYS A 11 -26.51 -9.59 -6.74
CA LYS A 11 -27.86 -10.01 -6.30
C LYS A 11 -28.78 -8.84 -6.00
N ASN A 12 -28.24 -7.76 -5.46
CA ASN A 12 -29.01 -6.58 -5.06
C ASN A 12 -28.90 -5.41 -6.04
N ASN A 13 -28.38 -5.63 -7.24
CA ASN A 13 -28.17 -4.60 -8.26
C ASN A 13 -27.42 -3.37 -7.75
N LEU A 14 -26.37 -3.59 -6.93
CA LEU A 14 -25.53 -2.54 -6.36
C LEU A 14 -24.26 -2.35 -7.18
N ILE A 15 -23.83 -1.09 -7.29
CA ILE A 15 -22.54 -0.75 -7.91
C ILE A 15 -21.42 -1.04 -6.89
N LEU A 16 -20.48 -1.91 -7.26
CA LEU A 16 -19.34 -2.25 -6.44
C LEU A 16 -18.14 -1.35 -6.79
N ILE A 17 -17.73 -0.54 -5.84
CA ILE A 17 -16.59 0.36 -5.98
C ILE A 17 -15.43 -0.15 -5.15
N PHE A 18 -14.21 -0.27 -5.75
CA PHE A 18 -12.98 -0.55 -5.02
C PHE A 18 -12.11 0.70 -4.97
N ASP A 19 -11.89 1.22 -3.77
CA ASP A 19 -10.88 2.24 -3.53
C ASP A 19 -9.48 1.58 -3.48
N GLU A 20 -8.79 1.69 -4.59
CA GLU A 20 -7.43 1.18 -4.79
C GLU A 20 -6.37 2.28 -4.70
N CYS A 21 -6.72 3.47 -4.17
CA CYS A 21 -5.78 4.58 -4.02
C CYS A 21 -4.52 4.19 -3.26
N THR A 22 -4.64 3.30 -2.26
CA THR A 22 -3.50 2.83 -1.46
C THR A 22 -2.98 1.47 -1.90
N SER A 23 -3.85 0.56 -2.33
CA SER A 23 -3.53 -0.82 -2.71
C SER A 23 -3.08 -0.97 -4.17
N GLY A 24 -3.51 -0.10 -5.05
CA GLY A 24 -3.13 -0.11 -6.46
C GLY A 24 -1.62 -0.06 -6.66
N PHE A 25 -1.13 -0.81 -7.64
CA PHE A 25 0.28 -0.92 -8.03
C PHE A 25 1.23 -1.48 -6.94
N ARG A 26 0.67 -2.09 -5.88
CA ARG A 26 1.48 -2.64 -4.77
C ARG A 26 1.83 -4.11 -4.91
N GLU A 27 0.94 -4.93 -5.47
CA GLU A 27 1.19 -6.36 -5.71
C GLU A 27 0.89 -6.80 -7.15
N THR A 28 0.25 -5.93 -7.93
CA THR A 28 -0.09 -6.13 -9.34
C THR A 28 0.24 -4.87 -10.13
N PHE A 29 0.36 -4.98 -11.45
CA PHE A 29 0.32 -3.82 -12.32
C PHE A 29 -1.14 -3.42 -12.52
N GLY A 30 -1.57 -2.41 -11.79
CA GLY A 30 -2.98 -1.98 -11.65
C GLY A 30 -3.56 -2.30 -10.28
N GLY A 31 -4.86 -2.58 -10.24
CA GLY A 31 -5.57 -2.82 -8.98
C GLY A 31 -5.28 -4.17 -8.34
N LEU A 32 -5.32 -4.22 -7.02
CA LEU A 32 -5.16 -5.44 -6.24
C LEU A 32 -6.27 -6.47 -6.53
N HIS A 33 -7.45 -6.01 -6.94
CA HIS A 33 -8.57 -6.85 -7.35
C HIS A 33 -8.20 -7.87 -8.43
N LYS A 34 -7.23 -7.54 -9.31
CA LYS A 34 -6.72 -8.45 -10.35
C LYS A 34 -6.11 -9.72 -9.76
N LYS A 35 -5.42 -9.60 -8.61
CA LYS A 35 -4.85 -10.76 -7.90
C LYS A 35 -5.92 -11.73 -7.43
N TYR A 36 -7.08 -11.22 -7.03
CA TYR A 36 -8.20 -12.02 -6.52
C TYR A 36 -9.21 -12.40 -7.60
N LYS A 37 -9.03 -11.91 -8.83
CA LYS A 37 -9.95 -12.10 -9.95
C LYS A 37 -11.40 -11.70 -9.59
N VAL A 38 -11.55 -10.58 -8.87
CA VAL A 38 -12.83 -9.99 -8.49
C VAL A 38 -12.88 -8.57 -9.02
N TYR A 39 -13.59 -8.37 -10.12
CA TYR A 39 -13.60 -7.08 -10.81
C TYR A 39 -14.76 -6.21 -10.28
N PRO A 40 -14.49 -4.99 -9.81
CA PRO A 40 -15.50 -4.03 -9.40
C PRO A 40 -16.16 -3.40 -10.62
N ASP A 41 -17.24 -2.65 -10.39
CA ASP A 41 -17.86 -1.82 -11.40
C ASP A 41 -17.11 -0.50 -11.57
N ILE A 42 -16.50 0.01 -10.48
CA ILE A 42 -15.59 1.16 -10.47
C ILE A 42 -14.35 0.82 -9.63
N ALA A 43 -13.16 1.19 -10.11
CA ALA A 43 -11.91 1.18 -9.36
C ALA A 43 -11.30 2.59 -9.33
N ILE A 44 -10.85 3.03 -8.16
CA ILE A 44 -10.26 4.35 -7.94
C ILE A 44 -8.76 4.18 -7.66
N PHE A 45 -7.91 4.89 -8.39
CA PHE A 45 -6.45 4.86 -8.26
C PHE A 45 -5.90 6.24 -7.89
N GLY A 46 -4.82 6.27 -7.14
CA GLY A 46 -4.12 7.49 -6.74
C GLY A 46 -2.76 7.17 -6.17
N LYS A 47 -2.22 8.03 -5.33
CA LYS A 47 -0.94 7.85 -4.63
C LYS A 47 0.20 7.35 -5.53
N SER A 48 0.37 6.00 -5.62
CA SER A 48 1.41 5.37 -6.45
C SER A 48 1.29 5.71 -7.93
N LEU A 49 0.11 6.02 -8.43
CA LEU A 49 -0.13 6.40 -9.82
C LEU A 49 0.64 7.69 -10.17
N GLY A 50 0.49 8.71 -9.36
CA GLY A 50 1.17 10.00 -9.56
C GLY A 50 2.60 10.03 -9.03
N ASN A 51 2.96 9.10 -8.14
CA ASN A 51 4.29 8.99 -7.53
C ASN A 51 4.84 10.33 -6.98
N GLY A 52 3.98 11.09 -6.30
CA GLY A 52 4.27 12.40 -5.73
C GLY A 52 3.54 13.56 -6.40
N TYR A 53 3.03 13.38 -7.60
CA TYR A 53 2.19 14.37 -8.29
C TYR A 53 0.70 14.17 -7.98
N ALA A 54 -0.04 15.27 -7.96
CA ALA A 54 -1.47 15.26 -7.68
C ALA A 54 -2.26 14.75 -8.90
N ILE A 55 -2.59 13.46 -8.88
CA ILE A 55 -3.47 12.83 -9.87
C ILE A 55 -4.17 11.63 -9.25
N ASN A 56 -5.44 11.47 -9.62
CA ASN A 56 -6.24 10.28 -9.37
C ASN A 56 -6.87 9.82 -10.70
N ALA A 57 -7.22 8.55 -10.77
CA ALA A 57 -7.94 7.99 -11.91
C ALA A 57 -9.12 7.16 -11.41
N ILE A 58 -10.28 7.39 -12.01
CA ILE A 58 -11.49 6.60 -11.79
C ILE A 58 -11.75 5.82 -13.06
N LEU A 59 -11.71 4.50 -12.95
CA LEU A 59 -11.94 3.58 -14.05
C LEU A 59 -13.17 2.73 -13.76
N GLY A 60 -14.02 2.52 -14.71
CA GLY A 60 -15.22 1.71 -14.51
C GLY A 60 -15.75 1.09 -15.78
N THR A 61 -16.78 0.26 -15.62
CA THR A 61 -17.50 -0.31 -16.75
C THR A 61 -18.21 0.79 -17.55
N ARG A 62 -18.34 0.62 -18.86
CA ARG A 62 -19.06 1.59 -19.71
C ARG A 62 -20.45 1.93 -19.17
N LYS A 63 -21.19 0.90 -18.72
CA LYS A 63 -22.54 1.06 -18.15
C LYS A 63 -22.61 2.08 -17.02
N VAL A 64 -21.60 2.09 -16.14
CA VAL A 64 -21.56 3.01 -14.99
C VAL A 64 -20.93 4.35 -15.36
N MET A 65 -19.84 4.33 -16.14
CA MET A 65 -19.11 5.55 -16.49
C MET A 65 -19.84 6.47 -17.47
N SER A 66 -20.77 5.95 -18.28
CA SER A 66 -21.60 6.81 -19.15
C SER A 66 -22.44 7.82 -18.38
N CYS A 67 -22.78 7.56 -17.12
CA CYS A 67 -23.47 8.53 -16.26
C CYS A 67 -22.60 9.73 -15.90
N ALA A 68 -21.29 9.63 -16.02
CA ALA A 68 -20.37 10.73 -15.73
C ALA A 68 -20.55 11.93 -16.67
N GLU A 69 -20.99 11.69 -17.90
CA GLU A 69 -21.26 12.74 -18.88
C GLU A 69 -22.45 13.62 -18.50
N GLN A 70 -23.33 13.12 -17.63
CA GLN A 70 -24.52 13.81 -17.13
C GLN A 70 -24.34 14.45 -15.76
N THR A 71 -23.12 14.35 -15.19
CA THR A 71 -22.79 14.83 -13.86
C THR A 71 -21.73 15.92 -13.92
N PHE A 72 -21.79 16.89 -13.00
CA PHE A 72 -20.73 17.87 -12.84
C PHE A 72 -19.52 17.22 -12.18
N LEU A 73 -18.44 17.05 -12.95
CA LEU A 73 -17.15 16.58 -12.47
C LEU A 73 -16.11 17.68 -12.64
N SER A 74 -15.47 18.09 -11.56
CA SER A 74 -14.44 19.12 -11.57
C SER A 74 -13.40 18.87 -10.48
N SER A 75 -12.21 19.42 -10.66
CA SER A 75 -11.18 19.53 -9.64
C SER A 75 -10.25 20.70 -9.96
N THR A 76 -9.48 21.15 -8.95
CA THR A 76 -8.52 22.24 -9.10
C THR A 76 -7.48 21.97 -10.19
N PHE A 77 -7.04 20.73 -10.33
CA PHE A 77 -6.00 20.32 -11.29
C PHE A 77 -6.56 19.65 -12.57
N TRP A 78 -7.82 19.86 -12.88
CA TRP A 78 -8.52 19.16 -13.96
C TRP A 78 -7.81 19.22 -15.31
N SER A 79 -7.30 20.39 -15.69
CA SER A 79 -6.64 20.64 -16.98
C SER A 79 -5.11 20.68 -16.89
N GLU A 80 -4.54 20.44 -15.71
CA GLU A 80 -3.10 20.44 -15.52
C GLU A 80 -2.45 19.20 -16.14
N ARG A 81 -1.35 19.41 -16.89
CA ARG A 81 -0.66 18.30 -17.60
C ARG A 81 0.39 17.58 -16.76
N SER A 82 0.88 18.18 -15.68
CA SER A 82 1.95 17.61 -14.85
C SER A 82 1.55 16.27 -14.23
N GLY A 83 0.35 16.18 -13.65
CA GLY A 83 -0.16 14.94 -13.09
C GLY A 83 -0.27 13.78 -14.08
N PRO A 84 -0.97 13.94 -15.22
CA PRO A 84 -1.06 12.91 -16.26
C PRO A 84 0.30 12.52 -16.84
N SER A 85 1.19 13.47 -17.10
CA SER A 85 2.54 13.19 -17.61
C SER A 85 3.37 12.36 -16.62
N ALA A 86 3.32 12.72 -15.33
CA ALA A 86 3.97 11.97 -14.28
C ALA A 86 3.39 10.56 -14.12
N ALA A 87 2.06 10.41 -14.22
CA ALA A 87 1.39 9.11 -14.15
C ALA A 87 1.81 8.20 -15.31
N LEU A 88 1.81 8.70 -16.55
CA LEU A 88 2.24 7.93 -17.71
C LEU A 88 3.70 7.45 -17.57
N LYS A 89 4.60 8.34 -17.14
CA LYS A 89 6.00 7.97 -16.92
C LYS A 89 6.17 6.99 -15.76
N THR A 90 5.39 7.14 -14.72
CA THR A 90 5.37 6.21 -13.58
C THR A 90 4.93 4.81 -14.02
N LEU A 91 3.87 4.71 -14.81
CA LEU A 91 3.38 3.44 -15.34
C LEU A 91 4.42 2.76 -16.25
N GLU A 92 5.05 3.50 -17.16
CA GLU A 92 6.14 2.99 -18.02
C GLU A 92 7.27 2.39 -17.18
N ILE A 93 7.75 3.12 -16.18
CA ILE A 93 8.84 2.67 -15.30
C ILE A 93 8.41 1.45 -14.47
N MET A 94 7.20 1.48 -13.92
CA MET A 94 6.66 0.34 -13.16
C MET A 94 6.60 -0.92 -14.01
N GLU A 95 6.11 -0.81 -15.24
CA GLU A 95 6.01 -1.95 -16.16
C GLU A 95 7.39 -2.50 -16.53
N LYS A 96 8.33 -1.62 -16.88
CA LYS A 96 9.72 -1.98 -17.20
C LYS A 96 10.44 -2.67 -16.04
N THR A 97 10.30 -2.13 -14.83
CA THR A 97 11.03 -2.61 -13.64
C THR A 97 10.32 -3.70 -12.88
N LYS A 98 9.05 -3.97 -13.16
CA LYS A 98 8.18 -4.86 -12.38
C LYS A 98 8.19 -4.49 -10.89
N SER A 99 8.16 -3.18 -10.59
CA SER A 99 8.37 -2.61 -9.25
C SER A 99 7.48 -3.24 -8.17
N TRP A 100 6.23 -3.57 -8.50
CA TRP A 100 5.30 -4.24 -7.57
C TRP A 100 5.81 -5.60 -7.08
N LYS A 101 6.49 -6.38 -7.95
CA LYS A 101 7.10 -7.66 -7.57
C LYS A 101 8.27 -7.43 -6.62
N LEU A 102 9.11 -6.43 -6.91
CA LEU A 102 10.28 -6.10 -6.11
C LEU A 102 9.89 -5.65 -4.70
N ILE A 103 8.95 -4.68 -4.58
CA ILE A 103 8.51 -4.18 -3.27
C ILE A 103 7.76 -5.25 -2.47
N THR A 104 6.97 -6.11 -3.12
CA THR A 104 6.34 -7.26 -2.48
C THR A 104 7.36 -8.25 -1.92
N LYS A 105 8.41 -8.59 -2.69
CA LYS A 105 9.52 -9.45 -2.24
C LYS A 105 10.23 -8.85 -1.03
N LYS A 106 10.56 -7.55 -1.09
CA LYS A 106 11.15 -6.80 0.04
C LYS A 106 10.26 -6.85 1.28
N GLY A 107 8.95 -6.62 1.11
CA GLY A 107 7.99 -6.64 2.21
C GLY A 107 7.89 -8.01 2.89
N ASN A 108 7.84 -9.08 2.12
CA ASN A 108 7.83 -10.43 2.66
C ASN A 108 9.11 -10.75 3.45
N TYR A 109 10.27 -10.29 2.95
CA TYR A 109 11.54 -10.43 3.68
C TYR A 109 11.50 -9.74 5.05
N ILE A 110 10.97 -8.52 5.09
CA ILE A 110 10.87 -7.74 6.33
C ILE A 110 9.91 -8.40 7.32
N ARG A 111 8.74 -8.82 6.87
CA ARG A 111 7.78 -9.55 7.71
C ARG A 111 8.37 -10.80 8.33
N LYS A 112 9.14 -11.57 7.55
CA LYS A 112 9.87 -12.74 8.03
C LYS A 112 10.86 -12.36 9.14
N ASN A 113 11.58 -11.25 8.98
CA ASN A 113 12.53 -10.79 9.98
C ASN A 113 11.83 -10.26 11.25
N TRP A 114 10.74 -9.51 11.13
CA TRP A 114 9.94 -9.08 12.28
C TRP A 114 9.45 -10.28 13.09
N LYS A 115 8.88 -11.29 12.42
CA LYS A 115 8.46 -12.54 13.09
C LYS A 115 9.61 -13.25 13.80
N ARG A 116 10.79 -13.30 13.15
CA ARG A 116 12.00 -13.93 13.73
C ARG A 116 12.46 -13.23 15.00
N ILE A 117 12.49 -11.89 14.99
CA ILE A 117 12.85 -11.12 16.18
C ILE A 117 11.81 -11.30 17.28
N ALA A 118 10.55 -11.12 16.95
CA ALA A 118 9.44 -11.28 17.89
C ALA A 118 9.53 -12.64 18.61
N LYS A 119 9.75 -13.72 17.84
CA LYS A 119 9.95 -15.07 18.41
C LYS A 119 11.17 -15.13 19.32
N LYS A 120 12.31 -14.52 18.90
CA LYS A 120 13.57 -14.53 19.70
C LYS A 120 13.41 -13.88 21.06
N TYR A 121 12.63 -12.82 21.17
CA TYR A 121 12.42 -12.06 22.41
C TYR A 121 11.07 -12.36 23.08
N ASN A 122 10.40 -13.44 22.66
CA ASN A 122 9.08 -13.84 23.19
C ASN A 122 8.03 -12.74 23.14
N ILE A 123 8.04 -11.94 22.07
CA ILE A 123 7.13 -10.82 21.87
C ILE A 123 5.96 -11.28 20.99
N LYS A 124 4.74 -11.07 21.44
CA LYS A 124 3.53 -11.32 20.64
C LYS A 124 3.31 -10.15 19.68
N LEU A 125 3.48 -10.40 18.38
CA LEU A 125 3.38 -9.40 17.32
C LEU A 125 2.31 -9.79 16.30
N LYS A 126 1.40 -8.86 16.00
CA LYS A 126 0.43 -8.97 14.90
C LYS A 126 0.92 -8.17 13.71
N ILE A 127 1.16 -8.82 12.59
CA ILE A 127 1.56 -8.17 11.33
C ILE A 127 0.38 -8.19 10.37
N SER A 128 0.07 -7.03 9.76
CA SER A 128 -1.07 -6.82 8.87
C SER A 128 -0.69 -5.97 7.65
N GLY A 129 -1.67 -5.67 6.81
CA GLY A 129 -1.51 -4.89 5.58
C GLY A 129 -0.99 -5.73 4.39
N LEU A 130 -0.69 -5.10 3.27
CA LEU A 130 0.00 -5.73 2.14
C LEU A 130 1.50 -5.89 2.45
N PRO A 131 2.23 -6.81 1.83
CA PRO A 131 3.67 -6.93 2.05
C PRO A 131 4.42 -5.62 1.87
N SER A 132 4.11 -4.87 0.82
CA SER A 132 4.72 -3.56 0.55
C SER A 132 4.22 -2.41 1.45
N LEU A 133 3.16 -2.64 2.22
CA LEU A 133 2.53 -1.70 3.16
C LEU A 133 2.34 -2.40 4.51
N SER A 134 3.40 -2.94 5.05
CA SER A 134 3.35 -3.74 6.27
C SER A 134 3.22 -2.88 7.51
N THR A 135 2.32 -3.29 8.39
CA THR A 135 2.14 -2.70 9.72
C THR A 135 2.27 -3.79 10.77
N PHE A 136 2.90 -3.49 11.89
CA PHE A 136 2.92 -4.36 13.06
C PHE A 136 2.29 -3.70 14.27
N ASN A 137 1.74 -4.52 15.16
CA ASN A 137 1.22 -4.11 16.45
C ASN A 137 1.67 -5.13 17.50
N PHE A 138 2.00 -4.65 18.68
CA PHE A 138 2.23 -5.51 19.83
C PHE A 138 0.89 -5.99 20.39
N VAL A 139 0.79 -7.27 20.69
CA VAL A 139 -0.38 -7.83 21.37
C VAL A 139 -0.21 -7.60 22.88
N SER A 140 -0.43 -6.37 23.30
CA SER A 140 -0.22 -5.90 24.67
C SER A 140 -1.13 -4.70 24.98
N LYS A 141 -1.48 -4.52 26.26
CA LYS A 141 -2.16 -3.30 26.74
C LYS A 141 -1.31 -2.05 26.52
N ASN A 142 0.01 -2.18 26.52
CA ASN A 142 0.98 -1.09 26.34
C ASN A 142 1.42 -0.91 24.85
N ASN A 143 0.63 -1.39 23.89
CA ASN A 143 1.00 -1.33 22.46
C ASN A 143 1.46 0.06 22.00
N ASN A 144 0.80 1.12 22.42
CA ASN A 144 1.17 2.49 22.03
C ASN A 144 2.50 2.94 22.64
N ALA A 145 2.75 2.63 23.90
CA ALA A 145 4.04 2.90 24.54
C ALA A 145 5.21 2.19 23.81
N TYR A 146 5.03 0.93 23.46
CA TYR A 146 6.04 0.19 22.69
C TYR A 146 6.27 0.76 21.28
N LYS A 147 5.22 1.23 20.61
CA LYS A 147 5.35 1.92 19.31
C LYS A 147 6.14 3.22 19.46
N THR A 148 5.84 4.00 20.49
CA THR A 148 6.56 5.25 20.80
C THR A 148 8.02 4.96 21.08
N LEU A 149 8.33 3.96 21.92
CA LEU A 149 9.69 3.55 22.21
C LEU A 149 10.47 3.18 20.94
N ILE A 150 9.88 2.35 20.05
CA ILE A 150 10.53 2.01 18.78
C ILE A 150 10.77 3.26 17.93
N SER A 151 9.81 4.17 17.83
CA SER A 151 9.97 5.40 17.06
C SER A 151 11.11 6.25 17.60
N GLN A 152 11.21 6.40 18.92
CA GLN A 152 12.29 7.14 19.59
C GLN A 152 13.64 6.48 19.36
N GLU A 153 13.75 5.17 19.54
CA GLU A 153 15.00 4.44 19.32
C GLU A 153 15.46 4.51 17.86
N MET A 154 14.52 4.36 16.91
CA MET A 154 14.83 4.50 15.48
C MET A 154 15.33 5.91 15.15
N LEU A 155 14.72 6.96 15.75
CA LEU A 155 15.10 8.35 15.55
C LEU A 155 16.52 8.64 16.01
N LYS A 156 16.98 8.07 17.14
CA LYS A 156 18.37 8.18 17.62
C LYS A 156 19.42 7.75 16.58
N TYR A 157 19.01 6.88 15.66
CA TYR A 157 19.87 6.39 14.56
C TYR A 157 19.55 7.05 13.21
N GLY A 158 18.81 8.16 13.21
CA GLY A 158 18.48 8.92 12.00
C GLY A 158 17.36 8.33 11.15
N PHE A 159 16.53 7.44 11.70
CA PHE A 159 15.38 6.86 11.00
C PHE A 159 14.08 7.42 11.52
N LEU A 160 13.38 8.16 10.67
CA LEU A 160 11.98 8.53 10.92
C LEU A 160 11.10 7.31 10.64
N ALA A 161 10.88 6.50 11.66
CA ALA A 161 10.16 5.23 11.53
C ALA A 161 9.06 5.10 12.59
N SER A 162 8.04 4.33 12.25
CA SER A 162 6.92 3.98 13.09
C SER A 162 6.64 2.47 12.96
N ASN A 163 5.46 2.05 13.37
CA ASN A 163 4.99 0.67 13.22
C ASN A 163 4.51 0.33 11.80
N SER A 164 4.52 1.27 10.87
CA SER A 164 4.14 1.09 9.47
C SER A 164 5.32 1.30 8.54
N LEU A 165 5.35 0.53 7.47
CA LEU A 165 6.43 0.57 6.51
C LEU A 165 5.87 0.59 5.08
N TYR A 166 6.09 1.70 4.39
CA TYR A 166 5.73 1.90 2.98
C TYR A 166 6.96 1.70 2.11
N LEU A 167 7.00 0.59 1.39
CA LEU A 167 8.16 0.20 0.62
C LEU A 167 8.26 0.91 -0.73
N SER A 168 9.47 1.32 -1.06
CA SER A 168 9.85 1.79 -2.38
C SER A 168 10.94 0.92 -2.99
N THR A 169 11.20 1.11 -4.28
CA THR A 169 12.27 0.43 -5.00
C THR A 169 13.66 0.87 -4.51
N PHE A 170 13.78 2.09 -3.97
CA PHE A 170 15.03 2.66 -3.45
C PHE A 170 15.46 2.13 -2.08
N HIS A 171 14.57 1.50 -1.33
CA HIS A 171 14.97 0.86 -0.08
C HIS A 171 15.96 -0.27 -0.35
N SER A 172 17.24 -0.02 -0.08
CA SER A 172 18.34 -0.95 -0.32
C SER A 172 18.43 -2.05 0.73
N LYS A 173 19.15 -3.14 0.42
CA LYS A 173 19.42 -4.21 1.41
C LYS A 173 20.21 -3.68 2.61
N LYS A 174 21.15 -2.75 2.41
CA LYS A 174 21.94 -2.12 3.48
C LYS A 174 21.03 -1.38 4.48
N LEU A 175 20.06 -0.63 3.98
CA LEU A 175 19.07 0.07 4.80
C LEU A 175 18.27 -0.91 5.68
N TRP A 176 17.85 -2.05 5.13
CA TRP A 176 17.09 -3.06 5.89
C TRP A 176 17.90 -3.71 6.99
N ILE A 177 19.18 -3.97 6.75
CA ILE A 177 20.08 -4.52 7.77
C ILE A 177 20.24 -3.53 8.92
N ALA A 178 20.38 -2.23 8.61
CA ALA A 178 20.48 -1.19 9.62
C ALA A 178 19.19 -1.10 10.46
N ILE A 179 18.04 -0.96 9.82
CA ILE A 179 16.71 -0.92 10.49
C ILE A 179 16.52 -2.17 11.36
N TYR A 180 16.85 -3.34 10.84
CA TYR A 180 16.75 -4.59 11.59
C TYR A 180 17.62 -4.61 12.85
N SER A 181 18.86 -4.13 12.74
CA SER A 181 19.81 -4.09 13.85
C SER A 181 19.34 -3.16 14.97
N ILE A 182 18.82 -1.99 14.61
CA ILE A 182 18.29 -1.02 15.56
C ILE A 182 17.04 -1.59 16.24
N TRP A 183 16.09 -2.09 15.47
CA TRP A 183 14.87 -2.68 16.00
C TRP A 183 15.16 -3.83 16.97
N LYS A 184 16.19 -4.64 16.67
CA LYS A 184 16.68 -5.69 17.58
C LYS A 184 17.23 -5.13 18.89
N ARG A 185 17.90 -3.96 18.87
CA ARG A 185 18.43 -3.29 20.08
C ARG A 185 17.31 -2.69 20.92
N SER A 186 16.31 -2.09 20.29
CA SER A 186 15.16 -1.46 20.96
C SER A 186 14.24 -2.45 21.70
N LEU A 187 14.40 -3.75 21.48
CA LEU A 187 13.62 -4.80 22.11
C LEU A 187 14.42 -5.58 23.19
N LYS A 188 15.65 -5.18 23.46
CA LYS A 188 16.46 -5.66 24.60
C LYS A 188 16.17 -4.84 25.85
#